data_1e1a38413095f08c011ac921e711339f
#
_entry.id   1e1a38413095f08c011ac921e711339f
#
_cell.length_a   1.000
_cell.length_b   1.000
_cell.length_c   1.000
_cell.angle_alpha   90.00
_cell.angle_beta   90.00
_cell.angle_gamma   90.00
#
_symmetry.space_group_name_H-M   'P 1'
#
loop_
_entity.id
_entity.type
_entity.pdbx_description
1 polymer ?
#
loop_
_entity_poly.entity_id
_entity_poly.type
_entity_poly.pdbx_seq_one_letter_code
_entity_poly.pdbx_strand_id
1 'polypeptide(L)'
;MTWSKDGQVLSADNVKVLNDNRLHVEHQPKRGVNISIDNLNGEDSGLYKCSLNFNKKALHVEHRLQVEGELGVMFFYCAHFFL
;
A
#
# COMPACT_ATOMS: atom_id res chain seq x y z
N MET A 1 -5.84 -9.29 -0.33
CA MET A 1 -5.56 -7.85 -0.09
C MET A 1 -4.47 -7.40 -1.05
N THR A 2 -4.72 -6.35 -1.80
CA THR A 2 -3.82 -5.90 -2.86
C THR A 2 -3.56 -4.42 -2.72
N TRP A 3 -2.28 -4.04 -2.70
CA TRP A 3 -1.86 -2.65 -2.78
C TRP A 3 -1.50 -2.30 -4.22
N SER A 4 -1.95 -1.14 -4.67
CA SER A 4 -1.63 -0.62 -5.99
C SER A 4 -1.36 0.88 -5.92
N LYS A 5 -0.65 1.37 -6.94
CA LYS A 5 -0.42 2.80 -7.13
C LYS A 5 -0.76 3.12 -8.57
N ASP A 6 -1.72 4.02 -8.78
CA ASP A 6 -2.17 4.45 -10.11
C ASP A 6 -2.43 3.26 -11.05
N GLY A 7 -3.04 2.20 -10.50
CA GLY A 7 -3.35 1.00 -11.26
C GLY A 7 -2.25 -0.05 -11.32
N GLN A 8 -1.04 0.25 -10.89
CA GLN A 8 0.06 -0.71 -10.85
C GLN A 8 0.06 -1.47 -9.53
N VAL A 9 0.09 -2.79 -9.60
CA VAL A 9 0.11 -3.63 -8.40
C VAL A 9 1.48 -3.54 -7.71
N LEU A 10 1.47 -3.21 -6.43
CA LEU A 10 2.67 -3.16 -5.59
C LEU A 10 2.87 -4.44 -4.81
N SER A 11 1.78 -4.98 -4.26
CA SER A 11 1.80 -6.22 -3.50
C SER A 11 0.49 -6.97 -3.66
N ALA A 12 0.56 -8.29 -3.56
CA ALA A 12 -0.59 -9.18 -3.55
C ALA A 12 -0.49 -10.03 -2.29
N ASP A 13 -1.48 -9.91 -1.41
CA ASP A 13 -1.43 -10.45 -0.06
C ASP A 13 -0.14 -10.00 0.65
N ASN A 14 0.70 -10.91 1.11
CA ASN A 14 1.96 -10.55 1.75
C ASN A 14 3.17 -10.65 0.80
N VAL A 15 2.90 -10.77 -0.50
CA VAL A 15 3.96 -10.92 -1.50
C VAL A 15 4.21 -9.60 -2.20
N LYS A 16 5.45 -9.15 -2.17
CA LYS A 16 5.88 -7.98 -2.91
C LYS A 16 5.94 -8.30 -4.41
N VAL A 17 5.20 -7.54 -5.21
CA VAL A 17 5.11 -7.74 -6.66
C VAL A 17 6.04 -6.78 -7.40
N LEU A 18 6.01 -5.50 -7.04
CA LEU A 18 6.87 -4.49 -7.66
C LEU A 18 8.30 -4.66 -7.15
N ASN A 19 9.25 -4.81 -8.07
CA ASN A 19 10.67 -4.98 -7.71
C ASN A 19 11.33 -3.60 -7.52
N ASP A 20 11.05 -2.99 -6.37
CA ASP A 20 11.65 -1.72 -5.98
C ASP A 20 12.21 -1.88 -4.57
N ASN A 21 13.52 -1.66 -4.40
CA ASN A 21 14.20 -1.87 -3.12
C ASN A 21 13.70 -0.94 -2.01
N ARG A 22 13.05 0.16 -2.37
CA ARG A 22 12.52 1.12 -1.42
C ARG A 22 11.16 0.70 -0.87
N LEU A 23 10.46 -0.20 -1.58
CA LEU A 23 9.15 -0.69 -1.18
C LEU A 23 9.29 -1.86 -0.23
N HIS A 24 8.63 -1.78 0.90
CA HIS A 24 8.58 -2.83 1.91
C HIS A 24 7.13 -3.23 2.16
N VAL A 25 6.88 -4.53 2.24
CA VAL A 25 5.57 -5.09 2.49
C VAL A 25 5.63 -5.85 3.79
N GLU A 26 4.75 -5.50 4.73
CA GLU A 26 4.70 -6.16 6.03
C GLU A 26 3.30 -6.73 6.25
N HIS A 27 3.25 -8.03 6.49
CA HIS A 27 2.02 -8.71 6.83
C HIS A 27 1.88 -8.77 8.35
N GLN A 28 0.78 -8.23 8.86
CA GLN A 28 0.45 -8.30 10.29
C GLN A 28 -0.73 -9.25 10.48
N PRO A 29 -0.53 -10.38 11.15
CA PRO A 29 -1.62 -11.33 11.39
C PRO A 29 -2.80 -10.62 12.06
N LYS A 30 -4.00 -10.87 11.57
CA LYS A 30 -5.27 -10.28 12.04
C LYS A 30 -5.43 -8.78 11.76
N ARG A 31 -4.41 -8.11 11.22
CA ARG A 31 -4.50 -6.66 10.94
C ARG A 31 -4.47 -6.32 9.46
N GLY A 32 -3.83 -7.14 8.65
CA GLY A 32 -3.75 -6.90 7.22
C GLY A 32 -2.32 -6.72 6.74
N VAL A 33 -2.18 -6.06 5.59
CA VAL A 33 -0.90 -5.85 4.94
C VAL A 33 -0.60 -4.36 4.87
N ASN A 34 0.56 -3.97 5.39
CA ASN A 34 1.04 -2.61 5.36
C ASN A 34 2.14 -2.48 4.33
N ILE A 35 2.26 -1.29 3.74
CA ILE A 35 3.40 -0.99 2.88
C ILE A 35 4.11 0.26 3.39
N SER A 36 5.42 0.31 3.12
CA SER A 36 6.22 1.50 3.37
C SER A 36 7.15 1.73 2.20
N ILE A 37 7.50 2.99 1.95
CA ILE A 37 8.43 3.38 0.90
C ILE A 37 9.46 4.30 1.52
N ASP A 38 10.73 3.91 1.36
CA ASP A 38 11.88 4.70 1.81
C ASP A 38 12.31 5.69 0.73
N ASN A 39 13.05 6.72 1.15
CA ASN A 39 13.68 7.68 0.23
C ASN A 39 12.69 8.24 -0.79
N LEU A 40 11.60 8.80 -0.28
CA LEU A 40 10.53 9.35 -1.12
C LEU A 40 11.06 10.40 -2.09
N ASN A 41 10.50 10.41 -3.30
CA ASN A 41 10.73 11.43 -4.30
C ASN A 41 9.42 11.78 -4.99
N GLY A 42 9.45 12.77 -5.90
CA GLY A 42 8.24 13.25 -6.55
C GLY A 42 7.50 12.20 -7.37
N GLU A 43 8.21 11.19 -7.87
CA GLU A 43 7.62 10.10 -8.64
C GLU A 43 6.78 9.16 -7.77
N ASP A 44 6.97 9.20 -6.47
CA ASP A 44 6.17 8.41 -5.54
C ASP A 44 4.79 9.00 -5.31
N SER A 45 4.56 10.22 -5.78
CA SER A 45 3.24 10.84 -5.71
C SER A 45 2.23 10.05 -6.54
N GLY A 46 1.02 9.94 -6.06
CA GLY A 46 -0.03 9.23 -6.77
C GLY A 46 -1.13 8.75 -5.85
N LEU A 47 -2.02 7.96 -6.41
CA LEU A 47 -3.14 7.37 -5.69
C LEU A 47 -2.80 5.94 -5.31
N TYR A 48 -2.63 5.71 -4.03
CA TYR A 48 -2.38 4.39 -3.46
C TYR A 48 -3.69 3.79 -3.00
N LYS A 49 -3.91 2.56 -3.35
CA LYS A 49 -5.17 1.89 -3.08
C LYS A 49 -4.93 0.52 -2.51
N CYS A 50 -5.58 0.25 -1.39
CA CYS A 50 -5.66 -1.09 -0.82
C CYS A 50 -7.02 -1.67 -1.13
N SER A 51 -7.05 -2.84 -1.74
CA SER A 51 -8.28 -3.55 -2.09
C SER A 51 -8.33 -4.87 -1.34
N LEU A 52 -9.48 -5.19 -0.81
CA LEU A 52 -9.70 -6.47 -0.18
C LEU A 52 -11.11 -6.99 -0.48
N ASN A 53 -11.26 -8.29 -0.49
CA ASN A 53 -12.56 -8.93 -0.63
C ASN A 53 -12.98 -9.50 0.73
N PHE A 54 -14.14 -9.08 1.18
CA PHE A 54 -14.71 -9.55 2.44
C PHE A 54 -16.18 -9.84 2.24
N ASN A 55 -16.61 -11.07 2.56
CA ASN A 55 -18.01 -11.50 2.41
C ASN A 55 -18.56 -11.21 1.02
N LYS A 56 -17.80 -11.54 -0.04
CA LYS A 56 -18.17 -11.32 -1.44
C LYS A 56 -18.31 -9.84 -1.82
N LYS A 57 -17.84 -8.95 -0.97
CA LYS A 57 -17.80 -7.52 -1.26
C LYS A 57 -16.37 -7.08 -1.47
N ALA A 58 -16.16 -6.22 -2.46
CA ALA A 58 -14.88 -5.57 -2.67
C ALA A 58 -14.84 -4.28 -1.87
N LEU A 59 -13.86 -4.17 -0.98
CA LEU A 59 -13.65 -2.98 -0.17
C LEU A 59 -12.36 -2.32 -0.61
N HIS A 60 -12.36 -0.99 -0.66
CA HIS A 60 -11.21 -0.22 -1.09
C HIS A 60 -10.92 0.89 -0.09
N VAL A 61 -9.63 1.09 0.18
CA VAL A 61 -9.14 2.26 0.93
C VAL A 61 -8.16 2.97 0.02
N GLU A 62 -8.36 4.26 -0.18
CA GLU A 62 -7.52 5.06 -1.06
C GLU A 62 -6.77 6.12 -0.27
N HIS A 63 -5.49 6.32 -0.61
CA HIS A 63 -4.65 7.36 -0.03
C HIS A 63 -3.96 8.10 -1.16
N ARG A 64 -4.15 9.42 -1.21
CA ARG A 64 -3.41 10.24 -2.16
C ARG A 64 -2.16 10.77 -1.51
N LEU A 65 -1.02 10.47 -2.11
CA LEU A 65 0.27 10.96 -1.66
C LEU A 65 0.75 12.05 -2.60
N GLN A 66 1.19 13.15 -2.03
CA GLN A 66 1.88 14.18 -2.78
C GLN A 66 3.22 14.42 -2.10
N VAL A 67 4.30 14.22 -2.85
CA VAL A 67 5.66 14.39 -2.35
C VAL A 67 6.24 15.67 -2.92
N GLU A 68 6.67 16.57 -2.02
CA GLU A 68 7.37 17.79 -2.37
C GLU A 68 8.79 17.69 -1.85
N GLY A 69 9.76 17.57 -2.77
CA GLY A 69 11.14 17.38 -2.41
C GLY A 69 11.52 15.93 -2.20
N GLU A 70 12.70 15.70 -1.67
CA GLU A 70 13.22 14.37 -1.39
C GLU A 70 13.31 14.20 0.10
N LEU A 71 12.40 13.46 0.70
CA LEU A 71 12.53 13.22 2.13
C LEU A 71 11.66 12.10 2.64
N GLY A 72 12.27 11.30 3.47
CA GLY A 72 11.57 10.54 4.47
C GLY A 72 11.02 9.20 4.00
N VAL A 73 10.16 8.67 4.83
CA VAL A 73 9.55 7.36 4.69
C VAL A 73 8.04 7.54 4.77
N MET A 74 7.34 6.83 3.92
CA MET A 74 5.88 6.81 3.96
C MET A 74 5.42 5.45 4.45
N PHE A 75 4.39 5.46 5.31
CA PHE A 75 3.72 4.24 5.76
C PHE A 75 2.25 4.29 5.40
N PHE A 76 1.76 3.23 4.76
CA PHE A 76 0.33 3.05 4.54
C PHE A 76 -0.14 1.78 5.23
N TYR A 77 -1.27 1.88 5.91
CA TYR A 77 -1.88 0.78 6.63
C TYR A 77 -3.22 0.43 5.97
N CYS A 78 -3.42 -0.85 5.72
CA CYS A 78 -4.70 -1.36 5.30
C CYS A 78 -5.15 -2.37 6.35
N ALA A 79 -6.02 -1.93 7.22
CA ALA A 79 -6.46 -2.73 8.35
C ALA A 79 -7.83 -3.33 8.10
N HIS A 80 -8.00 -4.57 8.54
CA HIS A 80 -9.32 -5.18 8.64
C HIS A 80 -9.91 -4.85 9.99
N PHE A 81 -11.12 -4.36 9.98
CA PHE A 81 -11.90 -4.29 11.20
C PHE A 81 -12.99 -5.35 11.11
N PHE A 82 -12.89 -6.35 11.96
CA PHE A 82 -13.95 -7.31 12.12
C PHE A 82 -14.86 -6.82 13.23
N LEU A 83 -16.05 -6.56 12.84
CA LEU A 83 -17.08 -6.26 13.80
C LEU A 83 -17.80 -7.51 14.21
#